data_111270110b6e7de8fb8136c0c97896e0
#
_entry.id   111270110b6e7de8fb8136c0c97896e0
#
_cell.length_a   1.000
_cell.length_b   1.000
_cell.length_c   1.000
_cell.angle_alpha   90.00
_cell.angle_beta   90.00
_cell.angle_gamma   90.00
#
_symmetry.space_group_name_H-M   'P 1'
#
loop_
_entity.id
_entity.type
_entity.pdbx_description
1 polymer ?
#
loop_
_entity_poly.entity_id
_entity_poly.type
_entity_poly.pdbx_seq_one_letter_code
_entity_poly.pdbx_strand_id
1 'polypeptide(L)'
;YTEFDLSEAGLYTLSESSRQVADDLTQDVTIYYLAQTGNEDQIISKLLDKYAAQSSHITWELKDPAVYPTFAAQYGAQDLTSGGLILVCGEQSKVLDAAELYDYDYSDYATTGAANVTFDGESRITSAIYQLTSGESRHVYYTTNHGEQALTSTLTDALESQNLTVSALDLLSQTIPEDCDLLVINDPAQDFSGAGSLVDELGQLRSYLSNGGRVLLLTDSYYSTPNLDAVMAEFGLTRTEGLVVEGDTNHYLNGYPALYLLPDYASTEESTALDGVNTSRRVLLQMAQGITLTETEHVVSDALLVSSDSAYSKPEGYEMTTTEKADGDTAGPFTLAAY
;
A
#
# COMPACT_ATOMS: atom_id res chain seq x y z
N TYR A 1 -10.80 -11.88 -34.83
CA TYR A 1 -11.83 -11.99 -33.77
C TYR A 1 -11.38 -11.10 -32.65
N THR A 2 -12.15 -10.08 -32.33
CA THR A 2 -11.90 -9.22 -31.16
C THR A 2 -12.66 -9.85 -29.99
N GLU A 3 -11.98 -10.48 -29.05
CA GLU A 3 -12.57 -10.93 -27.80
C GLU A 3 -12.69 -9.71 -26.87
N PHE A 4 -13.90 -9.42 -26.41
CA PHE A 4 -14.13 -8.46 -25.34
C PHE A 4 -14.25 -9.23 -24.04
N ASP A 5 -13.43 -8.83 -23.05
CA ASP A 5 -13.50 -9.38 -21.72
C ASP A 5 -14.75 -8.82 -21.01
N LEU A 6 -15.71 -9.70 -20.74
CA LEU A 6 -16.94 -9.40 -20.04
C LEU A 6 -16.96 -10.05 -18.64
N SER A 7 -15.83 -10.61 -18.18
CA SER A 7 -15.73 -11.20 -16.84
C SER A 7 -15.43 -10.12 -15.79
N GLU A 8 -16.04 -10.22 -14.62
CA GLU A 8 -15.73 -9.34 -13.47
C GLU A 8 -14.27 -9.45 -13.01
N ALA A 9 -13.54 -10.48 -13.42
CA ALA A 9 -12.16 -10.75 -13.03
C ALA A 9 -11.12 -10.35 -14.09
N GLY A 10 -11.50 -9.75 -15.24
CA GLY A 10 -10.56 -9.37 -16.30
C GLY A 10 -9.73 -10.54 -16.86
N LEU A 11 -10.28 -11.77 -16.85
CA LEU A 11 -9.53 -13.01 -17.13
C LEU A 11 -8.98 -13.12 -18.56
N TYR A 12 -9.42 -12.25 -19.46
CA TYR A 12 -9.08 -12.34 -20.89
C TYR A 12 -8.17 -11.23 -21.40
N THR A 13 -7.92 -10.19 -20.62
CA THR A 13 -7.01 -9.08 -20.98
C THR A 13 -6.12 -8.70 -19.81
N LEU A 14 -4.87 -8.34 -20.09
CA LEU A 14 -4.00 -7.74 -19.09
C LEU A 14 -4.44 -6.30 -18.81
N SER A 15 -4.26 -5.83 -17.58
CA SER A 15 -4.42 -4.43 -17.21
C SER A 15 -3.47 -3.53 -18.00
N GLU A 16 -3.77 -2.24 -18.05
CA GLU A 16 -2.90 -1.26 -18.72
C GLU A 16 -1.49 -1.27 -18.17
N SER A 17 -1.34 -1.28 -16.85
CA SER A 17 -0.05 -1.32 -16.17
C SER A 17 0.74 -2.59 -16.47
N SER A 18 0.08 -3.75 -16.51
CA SER A 18 0.73 -5.03 -16.86
C SER A 18 1.19 -5.06 -18.30
N ARG A 19 0.40 -4.51 -19.22
CA ARG A 19 0.77 -4.38 -20.63
C ARG A 19 1.97 -3.48 -20.79
N GLN A 20 1.97 -2.31 -20.13
CA GLN A 20 3.08 -1.37 -20.22
C GLN A 20 4.39 -2.01 -19.73
N VAL A 21 4.37 -2.69 -18.59
CA VAL A 21 5.56 -3.41 -18.08
C VAL A 21 6.04 -4.45 -19.08
N ALA A 22 5.13 -5.23 -19.70
CA ALA A 22 5.49 -6.25 -20.68
C ALA A 22 6.01 -5.66 -21.99
N ASP A 23 5.45 -4.53 -22.46
CA ASP A 23 5.86 -3.85 -23.70
C ASP A 23 7.22 -3.15 -23.57
N ASP A 24 7.54 -2.64 -22.38
CA ASP A 24 8.79 -1.92 -22.11
C ASP A 24 10.00 -2.85 -21.87
N LEU A 25 9.79 -4.19 -21.89
CA LEU A 25 10.85 -5.16 -21.67
C LEU A 25 11.93 -5.09 -22.74
N THR A 26 13.17 -5.07 -22.28
CA THR A 26 14.38 -5.19 -23.12
C THR A 26 15.20 -6.43 -22.80
N GLN A 27 14.82 -7.18 -21.77
CA GLN A 27 15.47 -8.40 -21.32
C GLN A 27 14.49 -9.58 -21.37
N ASP A 28 15.00 -10.78 -21.62
CA ASP A 28 14.16 -11.97 -21.69
C ASP A 28 13.82 -12.48 -20.29
N VAL A 29 12.56 -12.75 -20.06
CA VAL A 29 12.03 -13.36 -18.84
C VAL A 29 11.43 -14.72 -19.17
N THR A 30 11.89 -15.75 -18.46
CA THR A 30 11.29 -17.07 -18.53
C THR A 30 10.52 -17.37 -17.27
N ILE A 31 9.26 -17.76 -17.40
CA ILE A 31 8.39 -18.11 -16.26
C ILE A 31 8.24 -19.65 -16.24
N TYR A 32 8.71 -20.27 -15.20
CA TYR A 32 8.49 -21.70 -14.97
C TYR A 32 7.28 -21.89 -14.08
N TYR A 33 6.28 -22.58 -14.59
CA TYR A 33 5.08 -22.94 -13.84
C TYR A 33 5.21 -24.35 -13.28
N LEU A 34 5.22 -24.48 -11.96
CA LEU A 34 5.38 -25.77 -11.28
C LEU A 34 4.01 -26.39 -11.09
N ALA A 35 3.62 -27.32 -11.94
CA ALA A 35 2.38 -28.08 -11.79
C ALA A 35 2.54 -29.48 -12.36
N GLN A 36 1.77 -30.43 -11.82
CA GLN A 36 1.71 -31.77 -12.39
C GLN A 36 1.02 -31.71 -13.75
N THR A 37 1.62 -32.34 -14.75
CA THR A 37 1.07 -32.36 -16.10
C THR A 37 -0.35 -32.90 -16.14
N GLY A 38 -1.28 -32.11 -16.66
CA GLY A 38 -2.70 -32.39 -16.74
C GLY A 38 -3.54 -31.94 -15.53
N ASN A 39 -2.88 -31.35 -14.52
CA ASN A 39 -3.53 -30.77 -13.35
C ASN A 39 -3.20 -29.27 -13.17
N GLU A 40 -2.81 -28.62 -14.27
CA GLU A 40 -2.51 -27.19 -14.27
C GLU A 40 -3.76 -26.35 -13.99
N ASP A 41 -3.61 -25.30 -13.20
CA ASP A 41 -4.66 -24.30 -13.07
C ASP A 41 -4.83 -23.52 -14.39
N GLN A 42 -6.05 -23.56 -14.92
CA GLN A 42 -6.38 -22.94 -16.19
C GLN A 42 -6.36 -21.41 -16.15
N ILE A 43 -6.56 -20.80 -14.98
CA ILE A 43 -6.49 -19.35 -14.79
C ILE A 43 -5.05 -18.91 -14.92
N ILE A 44 -4.13 -19.59 -14.22
CA ILE A 44 -2.70 -19.30 -14.27
C ILE A 44 -2.16 -19.53 -15.69
N SER A 45 -2.46 -20.68 -16.30
CA SER A 45 -1.98 -21.00 -17.65
C SER A 45 -2.41 -19.96 -18.68
N LYS A 46 -3.70 -19.55 -18.66
CA LYS A 46 -4.21 -18.50 -19.56
C LYS A 46 -3.57 -17.14 -19.31
N LEU A 47 -3.31 -16.79 -18.05
CA LEU A 47 -2.63 -15.55 -17.70
C LEU A 47 -1.19 -15.55 -18.25
N LEU A 48 -0.45 -16.64 -18.10
CA LEU A 48 0.90 -16.80 -18.66
C LEU A 48 0.89 -16.71 -20.19
N ASP A 49 -0.11 -17.31 -20.85
CA ASP A 49 -0.30 -17.18 -22.31
C ASP A 49 -0.50 -15.72 -22.72
N LYS A 50 -1.21 -14.91 -21.91
CA LYS A 50 -1.40 -13.48 -22.19
C LYS A 50 -0.10 -12.69 -22.10
N TYR A 51 0.72 -12.93 -21.09
CA TYR A 51 2.03 -12.31 -21.01
C TYR A 51 2.93 -12.68 -22.16
N ALA A 52 2.99 -13.96 -22.54
CA ALA A 52 3.76 -14.43 -23.69
C ALA A 52 3.24 -13.89 -25.03
N ALA A 53 1.94 -13.62 -25.15
CA ALA A 53 1.35 -12.99 -26.33
C ALA A 53 1.61 -11.47 -26.37
N GLN A 54 1.71 -10.80 -25.20
CA GLN A 54 1.94 -9.37 -25.08
C GLN A 54 3.39 -9.00 -25.44
N SER A 55 4.39 -9.78 -24.99
CA SER A 55 5.79 -9.47 -25.22
C SER A 55 6.56 -10.67 -25.74
N SER A 56 7.36 -10.46 -26.79
CA SER A 56 8.29 -11.49 -27.29
C SER A 56 9.44 -11.80 -26.32
N HIS A 57 9.65 -10.97 -25.31
CA HIS A 57 10.62 -11.15 -24.24
C HIS A 57 10.11 -12.05 -23.12
N ILE A 58 8.81 -12.41 -23.10
CA ILE A 58 8.25 -13.29 -22.09
C ILE A 58 7.97 -14.66 -22.68
N THR A 59 8.53 -15.69 -22.05
CA THR A 59 8.22 -17.09 -22.34
C THR A 59 7.85 -17.82 -21.06
N TRP A 60 7.05 -18.88 -21.17
CA TRP A 60 6.79 -19.73 -20.01
C TRP A 60 6.84 -21.22 -20.35
N GLU A 61 7.18 -22.03 -19.34
CA GLU A 61 7.29 -23.46 -19.44
C GLU A 61 6.67 -24.15 -18.21
N LEU A 62 5.91 -25.23 -18.48
CA LEU A 62 5.46 -26.12 -17.41
C LEU A 62 6.63 -26.99 -16.92
N LYS A 63 6.83 -27.05 -15.60
CA LYS A 63 7.78 -27.96 -14.95
C LYS A 63 7.02 -28.87 -13.98
N ASP A 64 6.86 -30.11 -14.37
CA ASP A 64 6.22 -31.12 -13.53
C ASP A 64 7.18 -31.57 -12.42
N PRO A 65 6.87 -31.32 -11.12
CA PRO A 65 7.76 -31.70 -10.02
C PRO A 65 8.00 -33.21 -9.92
N ALA A 66 7.10 -34.04 -10.44
CA ALA A 66 7.29 -35.48 -10.48
C ALA A 66 8.37 -35.89 -11.53
N VAL A 67 8.51 -35.09 -12.59
CA VAL A 67 9.51 -35.32 -13.64
C VAL A 67 10.82 -34.58 -13.33
N TYR A 68 10.74 -33.40 -12.73
CA TYR A 68 11.87 -32.52 -12.42
C TYR A 68 11.97 -32.21 -10.92
N PRO A 69 12.20 -33.18 -10.03
CA PRO A 69 12.09 -33.03 -8.58
C PRO A 69 13.11 -32.06 -7.95
N THR A 70 14.22 -31.81 -8.64
CA THR A 70 15.29 -30.91 -8.14
C THR A 70 15.27 -29.54 -8.82
N PHE A 71 14.32 -29.29 -9.74
CA PHE A 71 14.32 -28.05 -10.53
C PHE A 71 14.15 -26.81 -9.66
N ALA A 72 13.16 -26.80 -8.78
CA ALA A 72 12.88 -25.66 -7.90
C ALA A 72 14.05 -25.38 -6.93
N ALA A 73 14.76 -26.40 -6.49
CA ALA A 73 15.91 -26.26 -5.60
C ALA A 73 17.06 -25.42 -6.20
N GLN A 74 17.19 -25.34 -7.53
CA GLN A 74 18.20 -24.52 -8.19
C GLN A 74 17.96 -23.02 -7.99
N TYR A 75 16.73 -22.65 -7.66
CA TYR A 75 16.29 -21.27 -7.40
C TYR A 75 16.01 -21.02 -5.91
N GLY A 76 16.48 -21.88 -5.01
CA GLY A 76 16.25 -21.77 -3.59
C GLY A 76 14.80 -22.08 -3.14
N ALA A 77 14.00 -22.70 -4.03
CA ALA A 77 12.56 -22.94 -3.84
C ALA A 77 12.24 -24.41 -3.52
N GLN A 78 12.98 -25.02 -2.58
CA GLN A 78 12.83 -26.44 -2.23
C GLN A 78 11.42 -26.78 -1.71
N ASP A 79 10.80 -25.83 -1.03
CA ASP A 79 9.48 -25.97 -0.38
C ASP A 79 8.34 -25.47 -1.25
N LEU A 80 8.62 -25.05 -2.51
CA LEU A 80 7.61 -24.51 -3.40
C LEU A 80 6.55 -25.57 -3.72
N THR A 81 5.31 -25.20 -3.42
CA THR A 81 4.16 -26.09 -3.65
C THR A 81 3.76 -26.14 -5.12
N SER A 82 2.99 -27.17 -5.51
CA SER A 82 2.40 -27.24 -6.85
C SER A 82 1.48 -26.04 -7.07
N GLY A 83 1.65 -25.36 -8.22
CA GLY A 83 0.93 -24.13 -8.56
C GLY A 83 1.80 -22.86 -8.45
N GLY A 84 2.99 -22.95 -7.86
CA GLY A 84 3.91 -21.82 -7.77
C GLY A 84 4.65 -21.52 -9.09
N LEU A 85 5.21 -20.32 -9.15
CA LEU A 85 5.93 -19.81 -10.32
C LEU A 85 7.38 -19.48 -9.95
N ILE A 86 8.29 -19.69 -10.91
CA ILE A 86 9.68 -19.21 -10.83
C ILE A 86 9.92 -18.36 -12.07
N LEU A 87 10.13 -17.06 -11.88
CA LEU A 87 10.48 -16.12 -12.94
C LEU A 87 12.00 -15.97 -12.97
N VAL A 88 12.59 -15.97 -14.15
CA VAL A 88 14.05 -15.87 -14.34
C VAL A 88 14.36 -14.83 -15.40
N CYS A 89 15.28 -13.93 -15.09
CA CYS A 89 15.85 -12.96 -16.00
C CYS A 89 17.38 -12.95 -15.83
N GLY A 90 18.09 -13.45 -16.82
CA GLY A 90 19.55 -13.63 -16.70
C GLY A 90 19.95 -14.54 -15.53
N GLU A 91 20.73 -13.99 -14.58
CA GLU A 91 21.15 -14.69 -13.36
C GLU A 91 20.19 -14.48 -12.17
N GLN A 92 19.22 -13.57 -12.31
CA GLN A 92 18.26 -13.26 -11.25
C GLN A 92 17.01 -14.13 -11.36
N SER A 93 16.41 -14.46 -10.22
CA SER A 93 15.17 -15.21 -10.17
C SER A 93 14.28 -14.71 -9.04
N LYS A 94 12.97 -14.80 -9.25
CA LYS A 94 11.93 -14.55 -8.25
C LYS A 94 11.01 -15.76 -8.17
N VAL A 95 10.75 -16.20 -6.97
CA VAL A 95 9.83 -17.29 -6.67
C VAL A 95 8.52 -16.70 -6.16
N LEU A 96 7.39 -17.19 -6.66
CA LEU A 96 6.05 -16.88 -6.18
C LEU A 96 5.39 -18.21 -5.78
N ASP A 97 5.06 -18.37 -4.51
CA ASP A 97 4.29 -19.54 -4.07
C ASP A 97 2.85 -19.46 -4.60
N ALA A 98 2.22 -20.62 -4.78
CA ALA A 98 0.83 -20.69 -5.24
C ALA A 98 -0.13 -19.89 -4.34
N ALA A 99 0.11 -19.83 -3.04
CA ALA A 99 -0.69 -19.06 -2.09
C ALA A 99 -0.55 -17.55 -2.30
N GLU A 100 0.61 -17.06 -2.76
CA GLU A 100 0.86 -15.64 -3.05
C GLU A 100 0.10 -15.13 -4.27
N LEU A 101 -0.38 -16.02 -5.13
CA LEU A 101 -1.20 -15.67 -6.30
C LEU A 101 -2.67 -15.40 -5.95
N TYR A 102 -3.05 -15.57 -4.70
CA TYR A 102 -4.40 -15.35 -4.21
C TYR A 102 -4.40 -14.43 -3.00
N ASP A 103 -5.38 -13.57 -2.95
CA ASP A 103 -5.65 -12.71 -1.81
C ASP A 103 -6.80 -13.28 -0.99
N TYR A 104 -6.63 -13.38 0.33
CA TYR A 104 -7.58 -13.97 1.25
C TYR A 104 -8.16 -12.89 2.15
N ASP A 105 -9.42 -12.54 1.92
CA ASP A 105 -10.18 -11.62 2.78
C ASP A 105 -10.98 -12.39 3.83
N TYR A 106 -10.67 -12.16 5.10
CA TYR A 106 -11.32 -12.77 6.25
C TYR A 106 -12.37 -11.88 6.92
N SER A 107 -12.71 -10.72 6.33
CA SER A 107 -13.62 -9.73 6.92
C SER A 107 -14.99 -10.32 7.29
N ASP A 108 -15.51 -11.21 6.46
CA ASP A 108 -16.80 -11.88 6.65
C ASP A 108 -16.68 -13.28 7.29
N TYR A 109 -15.48 -13.69 7.69
CA TYR A 109 -15.25 -15.06 8.20
C TYR A 109 -16.11 -15.40 9.43
N ALA A 110 -16.34 -14.41 10.31
CA ALA A 110 -17.18 -14.59 11.50
C ALA A 110 -18.65 -14.89 11.17
N THR A 111 -19.13 -14.46 10.01
CA THR A 111 -20.53 -14.64 9.57
C THR A 111 -20.69 -15.78 8.58
N THR A 112 -19.73 -16.01 7.72
CA THR A 112 -19.79 -16.99 6.62
C THR A 112 -19.04 -18.28 6.94
N GLY A 113 -18.07 -18.26 7.85
CA GLY A 113 -17.16 -19.37 8.13
C GLY A 113 -16.16 -19.66 7.00
N ALA A 114 -16.03 -18.77 6.01
CA ALA A 114 -15.12 -18.89 4.88
C ALA A 114 -14.44 -17.55 4.57
N ALA A 115 -13.18 -17.62 4.13
CA ALA A 115 -12.50 -16.45 3.58
C ALA A 115 -12.99 -16.19 2.15
N ASN A 116 -13.10 -14.93 1.78
CA ASN A 116 -13.26 -14.53 0.38
C ASN A 116 -11.89 -14.63 -0.29
N VAL A 117 -11.78 -15.42 -1.36
CA VAL A 117 -10.52 -15.66 -2.07
C VAL A 117 -10.59 -15.00 -3.43
N THR A 118 -9.67 -14.07 -3.69
CA THR A 118 -9.56 -13.35 -4.96
C THR A 118 -8.23 -13.69 -5.63
N PHE A 119 -8.24 -13.99 -6.92
CA PHE A 119 -7.01 -14.23 -7.68
C PHE A 119 -6.30 -12.91 -7.97
N ASP A 120 -5.05 -12.75 -7.50
CA ASP A 120 -4.18 -11.58 -7.66
C ASP A 120 -2.91 -11.89 -8.48
N GLY A 121 -2.93 -12.99 -9.23
CA GLY A 121 -1.75 -13.49 -9.96
C GLY A 121 -1.20 -12.49 -10.98
N GLU A 122 -2.04 -11.66 -11.59
CA GLU A 122 -1.57 -10.66 -12.55
C GLU A 122 -0.68 -9.61 -11.87
N SER A 123 -1.12 -9.04 -10.76
CA SER A 123 -0.35 -8.06 -10.00
C SER A 123 0.99 -8.63 -9.53
N ARG A 124 0.98 -9.87 -9.01
CA ARG A 124 2.19 -10.55 -8.52
C ARG A 124 3.19 -10.84 -9.63
N ILE A 125 2.72 -11.35 -10.77
CA ILE A 125 3.57 -11.65 -11.93
C ILE A 125 4.15 -10.36 -12.50
N THR A 126 3.34 -9.31 -12.69
CA THR A 126 3.80 -8.01 -13.20
C THR A 126 4.88 -7.41 -12.30
N SER A 127 4.64 -7.42 -10.98
CA SER A 127 5.62 -6.93 -10.01
C SER A 127 6.92 -7.73 -10.05
N ALA A 128 6.85 -9.06 -10.17
CA ALA A 128 8.01 -9.92 -10.26
C ALA A 128 8.81 -9.69 -11.56
N ILE A 129 8.12 -9.50 -12.70
CA ILE A 129 8.76 -9.14 -13.98
C ILE A 129 9.46 -7.80 -13.85
N TYR A 130 8.76 -6.77 -13.35
CA TYR A 130 9.34 -5.44 -13.14
C TYR A 130 10.57 -5.50 -12.23
N GLN A 131 10.50 -6.24 -11.13
CA GLN A 131 11.60 -6.47 -10.22
C GLN A 131 12.83 -7.02 -10.91
N LEU A 132 12.68 -8.08 -11.70
CA LEU A 132 13.78 -8.77 -12.35
C LEU A 132 14.42 -7.94 -13.47
N THR A 133 13.68 -7.01 -14.08
CA THR A 133 14.09 -6.32 -15.29
C THR A 133 14.46 -4.86 -15.09
N SER A 134 13.92 -4.18 -14.08
CA SER A 134 14.24 -2.78 -13.79
C SER A 134 15.64 -2.59 -13.20
N GLY A 135 16.17 -3.62 -12.55
CA GLY A 135 17.45 -3.53 -11.85
C GLY A 135 17.45 -2.57 -10.64
N GLU A 136 16.33 -1.93 -10.37
CA GLU A 136 16.16 -0.97 -9.28
C GLU A 136 15.45 -1.65 -8.09
N SER A 137 16.15 -1.77 -6.99
CA SER A 137 15.54 -2.03 -5.69
C SER A 137 15.06 -0.70 -5.13
N ARG A 138 13.77 -0.55 -4.86
CA ARG A 138 13.22 0.62 -4.17
C ARG A 138 13.31 0.44 -2.67
N HIS A 139 13.74 1.48 -1.98
CA HIS A 139 13.99 1.42 -0.55
C HIS A 139 12.96 2.23 0.22
N VAL A 140 12.28 1.56 1.14
CA VAL A 140 11.39 2.15 2.13
C VAL A 140 12.13 2.20 3.46
N TYR A 141 12.30 3.39 3.99
CA TYR A 141 12.84 3.56 5.34
C TYR A 141 11.71 3.95 6.29
N TYR A 142 11.73 3.44 7.50
CA TYR A 142 10.81 3.86 8.56
C TYR A 142 11.58 4.42 9.75
N THR A 143 11.09 5.54 10.29
CA THR A 143 11.74 6.20 11.44
C THR A 143 11.62 5.39 12.71
N THR A 144 12.60 5.56 13.59
CA THR A 144 12.67 4.95 14.92
C THR A 144 13.19 5.95 15.93
N ASN A 145 13.07 5.62 17.22
CA ASN A 145 13.52 6.40 18.39
C ASN A 145 12.64 7.59 18.82
N HIS A 146 11.49 7.79 18.19
CA HIS A 146 10.46 8.76 18.63
C HIS A 146 9.24 8.05 19.22
N GLY A 147 9.36 6.76 19.55
CA GLY A 147 8.25 5.96 20.08
C GLY A 147 7.22 5.59 19.04
N GLU A 148 7.64 5.52 17.79
CA GLU A 148 6.81 5.13 16.65
C GLU A 148 6.22 3.74 16.85
N GLN A 149 5.03 3.54 16.30
CA GLN A 149 4.43 2.21 16.19
C GLN A 149 5.25 1.36 15.21
N ALA A 150 5.55 0.12 15.61
CA ALA A 150 6.25 -0.80 14.72
C ALA A 150 5.39 -1.11 13.46
N LEU A 151 6.03 -1.19 12.31
CA LEU A 151 5.38 -1.71 11.13
C LEU A 151 4.98 -3.17 11.37
N THR A 152 3.76 -3.54 11.06
CA THR A 152 3.31 -4.93 11.19
C THR A 152 4.03 -5.83 10.19
N SER A 153 4.25 -7.10 10.54
CA SER A 153 4.83 -8.07 9.61
C SER A 153 4.00 -8.17 8.33
N THR A 154 2.68 -8.10 8.43
CA THR A 154 1.79 -8.09 7.25
C THR A 154 2.10 -6.94 6.29
N LEU A 155 2.39 -5.74 6.83
CA LEU A 155 2.74 -4.60 5.98
C LEU A 155 4.15 -4.74 5.40
N THR A 156 5.14 -5.16 6.22
CA THR A 156 6.51 -5.37 5.72
C THR A 156 6.56 -6.47 4.67
N ASP A 157 5.90 -7.60 4.90
CA ASP A 157 5.81 -8.70 3.94
C ASP A 157 5.12 -8.26 2.64
N ALA A 158 4.06 -7.43 2.73
CA ALA A 158 3.39 -6.87 1.56
C ALA A 158 4.31 -5.94 0.75
N LEU A 159 5.07 -5.08 1.42
CA LEU A 159 6.05 -4.20 0.76
C LEU A 159 7.18 -5.00 0.11
N GLU A 160 7.75 -5.98 0.83
CA GLU A 160 8.81 -6.84 0.33
C GLU A 160 8.34 -7.71 -0.84
N SER A 161 7.08 -8.17 -0.83
CA SER A 161 6.49 -8.90 -1.95
C SER A 161 6.38 -8.06 -3.24
N GLN A 162 6.36 -6.73 -3.09
CA GLN A 162 6.39 -5.77 -4.20
C GLN A 162 7.81 -5.27 -4.52
N ASN A 163 8.84 -5.98 -4.06
CA ASN A 163 10.25 -5.62 -4.25
C ASN A 163 10.70 -4.32 -3.57
N LEU A 164 10.09 -3.97 -2.48
CA LEU A 164 10.56 -2.85 -1.68
C LEU A 164 11.46 -3.40 -0.56
N THR A 165 12.66 -2.91 -0.44
CA THR A 165 13.51 -3.20 0.73
C THR A 165 13.06 -2.31 1.88
N VAL A 166 12.74 -2.89 3.03
CA VAL A 166 12.24 -2.14 4.20
C VAL A 166 13.30 -2.10 5.29
N SER A 167 13.70 -0.91 5.73
CA SER A 167 14.78 -0.73 6.71
C SER A 167 14.44 0.34 7.75
N ALA A 168 14.88 0.10 8.99
CA ALA A 168 14.78 1.09 10.06
C ALA A 168 15.77 2.24 9.84
N LEU A 169 15.37 3.46 10.21
CA LEU A 169 16.18 4.66 10.12
C LEU A 169 16.06 5.50 11.39
N ASP A 170 17.17 5.72 12.07
CA ASP A 170 17.27 6.58 13.24
C ASP A 170 17.86 7.93 12.84
N LEU A 171 17.02 8.95 12.69
CA LEU A 171 17.43 10.29 12.29
C LEU A 171 18.29 11.04 13.33
N LEU A 172 18.32 10.57 14.57
CA LEU A 172 19.23 11.12 15.60
C LEU A 172 20.68 10.72 15.37
N SER A 173 20.92 9.61 14.68
CA SER A 173 22.27 9.06 14.44
C SER A 173 22.63 8.92 12.96
N GLN A 174 21.65 9.00 12.06
CA GLN A 174 21.80 8.78 10.62
C GLN A 174 21.14 9.90 9.84
N THR A 175 21.56 10.08 8.59
CA THR A 175 20.87 10.97 7.64
C THR A 175 19.94 10.13 6.76
N ILE A 176 18.91 10.76 6.19
CA ILE A 176 18.04 10.09 5.20
C ILE A 176 18.92 9.69 4.01
N PRO A 177 18.99 8.38 3.67
CA PRO A 177 19.82 7.90 2.58
C PRO A 177 19.38 8.45 1.21
N GLU A 178 20.32 8.59 0.28
CA GLU A 178 20.03 9.07 -1.09
C GLU A 178 19.14 8.10 -1.89
N ASP A 179 19.15 6.83 -1.53
CA ASP A 179 18.31 5.77 -2.12
C ASP A 179 16.95 5.60 -1.42
N CYS A 180 16.57 6.54 -0.56
CA CYS A 180 15.25 6.53 0.09
C CYS A 180 14.16 6.92 -0.91
N ASP A 181 13.39 5.96 -1.37
CA ASP A 181 12.23 6.19 -2.25
C ASP A 181 10.98 6.59 -1.47
N LEU A 182 10.82 6.08 -0.25
CA LEU A 182 9.73 6.40 0.66
C LEU A 182 10.21 6.38 2.10
N LEU A 183 9.97 7.46 2.83
CA LEU A 183 10.14 7.54 4.27
C LEU A 183 8.79 7.36 4.96
N VAL A 184 8.68 6.37 5.86
CA VAL A 184 7.49 6.13 6.67
C VAL A 184 7.73 6.66 8.09
N ILE A 185 6.86 7.54 8.55
CA ILE A 185 6.80 8.02 9.94
C ILE A 185 5.49 7.51 10.50
N ASN A 186 5.57 6.49 11.37
CA ASN A 186 4.40 5.75 11.83
C ASN A 186 4.05 6.08 13.27
N ASP A 187 3.17 7.05 13.46
CA ASP A 187 2.59 7.43 14.74
C ASP A 187 3.65 7.69 15.83
N PRO A 188 4.47 8.74 15.66
CA PRO A 188 5.52 9.07 16.63
C PRO A 188 4.91 9.60 17.93
N ALA A 189 5.32 9.00 19.06
CA ALA A 189 4.89 9.43 20.41
C ALA A 189 5.68 10.63 20.92
N GLN A 190 6.82 10.95 20.31
CA GLN A 190 7.68 12.09 20.64
C GLN A 190 7.93 12.93 19.39
N ASP A 191 8.04 14.24 19.59
CA ASP A 191 8.26 15.18 18.50
C ASP A 191 9.70 15.16 17.98
N PHE A 192 9.87 15.52 16.74
CA PHE A 192 11.16 15.59 16.06
C PHE A 192 11.91 16.87 16.44
N SER A 193 13.22 16.79 16.50
CA SER A 193 14.08 17.91 16.81
C SER A 193 14.32 18.80 15.59
N GLY A 194 14.33 20.12 15.82
CA GLY A 194 14.56 21.12 14.76
C GLY A 194 15.83 21.91 14.93
N ALA A 195 15.94 22.99 14.17
CA ALA A 195 17.09 23.89 14.18
C ALA A 195 17.44 24.37 15.60
N GLY A 196 18.73 24.26 15.92
CA GLY A 196 19.25 24.60 17.25
C GLY A 196 19.41 23.41 18.19
N SER A 197 18.91 22.25 17.84
CA SER A 197 19.17 20.98 18.51
C SER A 197 20.52 20.39 18.09
N LEU A 198 20.99 19.34 18.82
CA LEU A 198 22.21 18.61 18.45
C LEU A 198 22.12 17.98 17.06
N VAL A 199 20.94 17.50 16.72
CA VAL A 199 20.58 16.98 15.39
C VAL A 199 19.36 17.74 14.91
N ASP A 200 19.38 18.24 13.69
CA ASP A 200 18.25 18.89 13.04
C ASP A 200 17.52 17.90 12.14
N GLU A 201 16.67 17.06 12.75
CA GLU A 201 15.90 16.03 12.04
C GLU A 201 14.89 16.64 11.09
N LEU A 202 14.22 17.71 11.51
CA LEU A 202 13.24 18.42 10.65
C LEU A 202 13.93 19.12 9.48
N GLY A 203 15.16 19.58 9.65
CA GLY A 203 15.98 20.11 8.55
C GLY A 203 16.30 19.02 7.51
N GLN A 204 16.61 17.80 7.97
CA GLN A 204 16.79 16.65 7.08
C GLN A 204 15.50 16.31 6.33
N LEU A 205 14.36 16.27 7.04
CA LEU A 205 13.05 15.97 6.46
C LEU A 205 12.66 17.01 5.39
N ARG A 206 12.82 18.30 5.69
CA ARG A 206 12.58 19.39 4.72
C ARG A 206 13.48 19.29 3.49
N SER A 207 14.75 18.98 3.70
CA SER A 207 15.70 18.80 2.60
C SER A 207 15.30 17.62 1.71
N TYR A 208 14.92 16.49 2.32
CA TYR A 208 14.46 15.31 1.60
C TYR A 208 13.21 15.63 0.76
N LEU A 209 12.19 16.23 1.37
CA LEU A 209 10.95 16.63 0.67
C LEU A 209 11.22 17.65 -0.46
N SER A 210 12.06 18.65 -0.22
CA SER A 210 12.42 19.67 -1.24
C SER A 210 13.17 19.08 -2.43
N ASN A 211 13.81 17.93 -2.27
CA ASN A 211 14.49 17.20 -3.34
C ASN A 211 13.58 16.17 -4.02
N GLY A 212 12.27 16.19 -3.77
CA GLY A 212 11.29 15.28 -4.37
C GLY A 212 11.12 13.98 -3.61
N GLY A 213 11.58 13.89 -2.37
CA GLY A 213 11.37 12.76 -1.48
C GLY A 213 9.89 12.56 -1.15
N ARG A 214 9.52 11.34 -0.80
CA ARG A 214 8.14 10.95 -0.47
C ARG A 214 8.04 10.52 0.97
N VAL A 215 7.02 11.01 1.68
CA VAL A 215 6.77 10.66 3.08
C VAL A 215 5.36 10.10 3.23
N LEU A 216 5.25 8.96 3.89
CA LEU A 216 3.99 8.48 4.46
C LEU A 216 4.01 8.79 5.95
N LEU A 217 3.18 9.74 6.36
CA LEU A 217 3.03 10.14 7.75
C LEU A 217 1.70 9.66 8.30
N LEU A 218 1.74 8.85 9.33
CA LEU A 218 0.60 8.45 10.15
C LEU A 218 0.73 9.13 11.52
N THR A 219 -0.33 9.73 12.00
CA THR A 219 -0.34 10.47 13.28
C THR A 219 -1.54 10.08 14.12
N ASP A 220 -1.36 10.07 15.43
CA ASP A 220 -2.44 9.95 16.42
C ASP A 220 -2.55 11.27 17.20
N SER A 221 -3.77 11.70 17.47
CA SER A 221 -4.05 12.91 18.25
C SER A 221 -3.72 12.77 19.73
N TYR A 222 -3.44 11.57 20.20
CA TYR A 222 -2.99 11.32 21.57
C TYR A 222 -1.61 11.93 21.85
N TYR A 223 -0.77 11.99 20.83
CA TYR A 223 0.57 12.55 20.95
C TYR A 223 0.66 13.95 20.36
N SER A 224 1.46 14.79 21.00
CA SER A 224 1.70 16.17 20.56
C SER A 224 3.03 16.26 19.83
N THR A 225 2.98 16.59 18.55
CA THR A 225 4.13 16.72 17.66
C THR A 225 4.15 18.07 16.93
N PRO A 226 4.20 19.21 17.69
CA PRO A 226 4.03 20.53 17.09
C PRO A 226 5.09 20.90 16.07
N ASN A 227 6.31 20.39 16.18
CA ASN A 227 7.35 20.65 15.19
C ASN A 227 7.09 19.91 13.88
N LEU A 228 6.64 18.64 13.98
CA LEU A 228 6.24 17.86 12.81
C LEU A 228 4.99 18.46 12.16
N ASP A 229 4.02 18.92 12.95
CA ASP A 229 2.84 19.64 12.48
C ASP A 229 3.21 20.92 11.72
N ALA A 230 4.24 21.62 12.17
CA ALA A 230 4.73 22.82 11.45
C ALA A 230 5.30 22.45 10.07
N VAL A 231 5.95 21.29 9.93
CA VAL A 231 6.38 20.80 8.60
C VAL A 231 5.17 20.43 7.74
N MET A 232 4.18 19.76 8.28
CA MET A 232 2.94 19.45 7.53
C MET A 232 2.25 20.74 7.03
N ALA A 233 2.20 21.77 7.87
CA ALA A 233 1.59 23.05 7.50
C ALA A 233 2.30 23.75 6.34
N GLU A 234 3.62 23.57 6.17
CA GLU A 234 4.38 24.06 5.00
C GLU A 234 3.88 23.44 3.69
N PHE A 235 3.29 22.23 3.78
CA PHE A 235 2.66 21.50 2.66
C PHE A 235 1.13 21.67 2.63
N GLY A 236 0.58 22.66 3.32
CA GLY A 236 -0.84 22.95 3.31
C GLY A 236 -1.71 22.00 4.14
N LEU A 237 -1.11 21.12 4.96
CA LEU A 237 -1.80 20.11 5.75
C LEU A 237 -1.81 20.51 7.23
N THR A 238 -3.00 20.70 7.81
CA THR A 238 -3.12 21.03 9.24
C THR A 238 -4.12 20.10 9.90
N ARG A 239 -3.72 19.46 11.00
CA ARG A 239 -4.64 18.63 11.78
C ARG A 239 -5.72 19.49 12.43
N THR A 240 -6.97 19.05 12.38
CA THR A 240 -8.08 19.73 13.07
C THR A 240 -8.09 19.32 14.56
N GLU A 241 -8.69 20.14 15.39
CA GLU A 241 -8.87 19.83 16.79
C GLU A 241 -9.90 18.70 16.99
N GLY A 242 -9.67 17.84 17.97
CA GLY A 242 -10.61 16.80 18.41
C GLY A 242 -10.53 15.51 17.59
N LEU A 243 -11.49 14.63 17.86
CA LEU A 243 -11.65 13.34 17.17
C LEU A 243 -12.94 13.34 16.36
N VAL A 244 -12.85 12.81 15.16
CA VAL A 244 -14.00 12.67 14.25
C VAL A 244 -14.87 11.50 14.70
N VAL A 245 -16.15 11.78 14.90
CA VAL A 245 -17.22 10.82 15.16
C VAL A 245 -18.12 10.76 13.95
N GLU A 246 -18.42 9.56 13.48
CA GLU A 246 -19.28 9.35 12.32
C GLU A 246 -20.75 9.37 12.71
N GLY A 247 -21.55 10.15 12.00
CA GLY A 247 -23.00 10.23 12.20
C GLY A 247 -23.83 9.28 11.34
N ASP A 248 -23.23 8.75 10.26
CA ASP A 248 -23.87 7.79 9.36
C ASP A 248 -23.44 6.35 9.68
N THR A 249 -24.42 5.49 9.97
CA THR A 249 -24.17 4.09 10.34
C THR A 249 -23.51 3.24 9.23
N ASN A 250 -23.49 3.71 7.98
CA ASN A 250 -22.81 3.05 6.88
C ASN A 250 -21.31 3.39 6.81
N HIS A 251 -20.86 4.41 7.55
CA HIS A 251 -19.51 4.96 7.52
C HIS A 251 -18.71 4.67 8.79
N TYR A 252 -19.17 3.75 9.64
CA TYR A 252 -18.37 3.20 10.72
C TYR A 252 -18.61 1.70 10.90
N LEU A 253 -17.66 1.03 11.57
CA LEU A 253 -17.70 -0.43 11.73
C LEU A 253 -18.90 -0.84 12.61
N ASN A 254 -19.78 -1.66 12.06
CA ASN A 254 -21.00 -2.11 12.74
C ASN A 254 -20.67 -2.88 14.04
N GLY A 255 -21.34 -2.52 15.14
CA GLY A 255 -21.10 -3.09 16.46
C GLY A 255 -19.92 -2.49 17.23
N TYR A 256 -19.25 -1.49 16.66
CA TYR A 256 -18.18 -0.72 17.30
C TYR A 256 -18.60 0.75 17.52
N PRO A 257 -17.89 1.51 18.38
CA PRO A 257 -18.11 2.95 18.50
C PRO A 257 -17.96 3.67 17.16
N ALA A 258 -18.71 4.75 16.96
CA ALA A 258 -18.67 5.57 15.76
C ALA A 258 -17.33 6.34 15.53
N LEU A 259 -16.30 5.97 16.26
CA LEU A 259 -14.88 6.35 16.13
C LEU A 259 -14.07 5.36 15.28
N TYR A 260 -14.67 4.23 14.87
CA TYR A 260 -14.11 3.25 13.96
C TYR A 260 -14.61 3.55 12.55
N LEU A 261 -14.01 4.54 11.93
CA LEU A 261 -14.48 5.14 10.68
C LEU A 261 -14.22 4.24 9.47
N LEU A 262 -15.17 4.21 8.56
CA LEU A 262 -15.06 3.60 7.23
C LEU A 262 -15.25 4.70 6.19
N PRO A 263 -14.23 5.54 5.96
CA PRO A 263 -14.34 6.69 5.06
C PRO A 263 -14.56 6.26 3.61
N ASP A 264 -15.08 7.20 2.83
CA ASP A 264 -15.11 7.09 1.38
C ASP A 264 -13.80 7.55 0.76
N TYR A 265 -13.44 6.99 -0.38
CA TYR A 265 -12.37 7.54 -1.21
C TYR A 265 -12.84 8.86 -1.81
N ALA A 266 -11.98 9.86 -1.74
CA ALA A 266 -12.30 11.16 -2.30
C ALA A 266 -12.43 11.07 -3.82
N SER A 267 -13.47 11.70 -4.38
CA SER A 267 -13.64 11.81 -5.82
C SER A 267 -12.98 13.11 -6.27
N THR A 268 -11.79 13.03 -6.83
CA THR A 268 -11.13 14.17 -7.45
C THR A 268 -10.95 13.88 -8.94
N GLU A 269 -11.48 14.77 -9.80
CA GLU A 269 -11.30 14.66 -11.27
C GLU A 269 -9.85 15.01 -11.70
N GLU A 270 -9.07 15.61 -10.82
CA GLU A 270 -7.74 16.15 -11.10
C GLU A 270 -6.60 15.37 -10.44
N SER A 271 -6.91 14.54 -9.44
CA SER A 271 -5.89 13.79 -8.68
C SER A 271 -5.69 12.38 -9.25
N THR A 272 -4.44 12.05 -9.54
CA THR A 272 -4.01 10.69 -9.93
C THR A 272 -3.56 9.83 -8.74
N ALA A 273 -3.65 10.35 -7.51
CA ALA A 273 -3.16 9.66 -6.32
C ALA A 273 -3.87 8.34 -6.02
N LEU A 274 -5.12 8.22 -6.47
CA LEU A 274 -5.92 7.00 -6.32
C LEU A 274 -5.94 6.12 -7.58
N ASP A 275 -5.17 6.48 -8.60
CA ASP A 275 -5.05 5.66 -9.81
C ASP A 275 -4.47 4.28 -9.47
N GLY A 276 -5.16 3.25 -9.91
CA GLY A 276 -4.78 1.86 -9.62
C GLY A 276 -5.15 1.36 -8.21
N VAL A 277 -5.71 2.21 -7.34
CA VAL A 277 -6.20 1.78 -6.03
C VAL A 277 -7.53 1.05 -6.18
N ASN A 278 -7.64 -0.13 -5.54
CA ASN A 278 -8.91 -0.85 -5.49
C ASN A 278 -9.86 -0.20 -4.48
N THR A 279 -10.64 0.77 -4.93
CA THR A 279 -11.59 1.53 -4.09
C THR A 279 -12.81 0.72 -3.63
N SER A 280 -12.97 -0.52 -4.07
CA SER A 280 -13.99 -1.43 -3.52
C SER A 280 -13.63 -1.94 -2.12
N ARG A 281 -12.36 -1.89 -1.74
CA ARG A 281 -11.89 -2.21 -0.39
C ARG A 281 -12.03 -0.99 0.50
N ARG A 282 -12.60 -1.16 1.68
CA ARG A 282 -12.75 -0.07 2.66
C ARG A 282 -11.52 0.04 3.54
N VAL A 283 -11.16 1.28 3.86
CA VAL A 283 -10.13 1.57 4.86
C VAL A 283 -10.82 1.74 6.21
N LEU A 284 -10.25 1.17 7.26
CA LEU A 284 -10.67 1.39 8.64
C LEU A 284 -9.70 2.36 9.33
N LEU A 285 -10.22 3.51 9.76
CA LEU A 285 -9.48 4.46 10.59
C LEU A 285 -10.08 4.49 11.99
N GLN A 286 -9.23 4.34 13.00
CA GLN A 286 -9.66 4.40 14.40
C GLN A 286 -9.22 5.71 15.02
N MET A 287 -10.12 6.38 15.76
CA MET A 287 -9.81 7.59 16.54
C MET A 287 -9.15 8.70 15.71
N ALA A 288 -9.60 8.88 14.46
CA ALA A 288 -8.98 9.79 13.51
C ALA A 288 -9.31 11.27 13.78
N GLN A 289 -8.36 12.14 13.46
CA GLN A 289 -8.56 13.58 13.33
C GLN A 289 -8.88 13.96 11.89
N GLY A 290 -9.53 15.11 11.72
CA GLY A 290 -9.64 15.73 10.41
C GLY A 290 -8.33 16.42 10.01
N ILE A 291 -8.18 16.65 8.71
CA ILE A 291 -7.08 17.42 8.10
C ILE A 291 -7.71 18.58 7.33
N THR A 292 -7.27 19.79 7.62
CA THR A 292 -7.60 20.97 6.81
C THR A 292 -6.56 21.10 5.71
N LEU A 293 -7.03 21.21 4.46
CA LEU A 293 -6.22 21.48 3.30
C LEU A 293 -6.21 22.99 3.04
N THR A 294 -5.00 23.54 2.86
CA THR A 294 -4.80 24.97 2.56
C THR A 294 -3.98 25.07 1.30
N GLU A 295 -4.51 25.67 0.26
CA GLU A 295 -3.78 25.93 -0.97
C GLU A 295 -2.58 26.83 -0.69
N THR A 296 -1.44 26.46 -1.25
CA THR A 296 -0.21 27.26 -1.23
C THR A 296 0.28 27.50 -2.66
N GLU A 297 1.13 28.51 -2.87
CA GLU A 297 1.58 28.89 -4.22
C GLU A 297 2.40 27.77 -4.92
N HIS A 298 2.95 26.82 -4.15
CA HIS A 298 3.91 25.83 -4.64
C HIS A 298 3.54 24.38 -4.28
N VAL A 299 2.44 24.17 -3.62
CA VAL A 299 2.00 22.84 -3.16
C VAL A 299 0.56 22.62 -3.54
N VAL A 300 0.30 21.51 -4.20
CA VAL A 300 -1.05 20.98 -4.45
C VAL A 300 -1.31 19.92 -3.40
N SER A 301 -2.43 20.02 -2.71
CA SER A 301 -2.85 19.03 -1.74
C SER A 301 -4.29 18.58 -2.03
N ASP A 302 -4.51 17.28 -2.06
CA ASP A 302 -5.80 16.67 -2.34
C ASP A 302 -6.22 15.70 -1.24
N ALA A 303 -7.53 15.60 -1.00
CA ALA A 303 -8.08 14.61 -0.11
C ALA A 303 -7.98 13.21 -0.74
N LEU A 304 -7.63 12.20 0.06
CA LEU A 304 -7.66 10.78 -0.31
C LEU A 304 -8.85 10.06 0.31
N LEU A 305 -9.12 10.33 1.58
CA LEU A 305 -10.21 9.73 2.33
C LEU A 305 -11.04 10.83 3.00
N VAL A 306 -12.35 10.69 2.94
CA VAL A 306 -13.29 11.67 3.51
C VAL A 306 -14.36 11.00 4.35
N SER A 307 -14.80 11.68 5.42
CA SER A 307 -15.95 11.25 6.21
C SER A 307 -17.26 11.56 5.50
N SER A 308 -18.39 11.06 6.01
CA SER A 308 -19.70 11.48 5.57
C SER A 308 -20.03 12.94 5.97
N ASP A 309 -21.02 13.52 5.31
CA ASP A 309 -21.58 14.83 5.68
C ASP A 309 -22.19 14.86 7.10
N SER A 310 -22.52 13.69 7.65
CA SER A 310 -23.10 13.55 8.98
C SER A 310 -22.06 13.51 10.10
N ALA A 311 -20.78 13.42 9.77
CA ALA A 311 -19.70 13.39 10.74
C ALA A 311 -19.55 14.71 11.50
N TYR A 312 -18.96 14.65 12.67
CA TYR A 312 -18.63 15.81 13.50
C TYR A 312 -17.34 15.53 14.30
N SER A 313 -16.59 16.58 14.60
CA SER A 313 -15.38 16.48 15.43
C SER A 313 -15.71 16.93 16.85
N LYS A 314 -15.31 16.11 17.83
CA LYS A 314 -15.43 16.42 19.26
C LYS A 314 -14.11 16.98 19.77
N PRO A 315 -14.09 18.27 20.17
CA PRO A 315 -12.87 18.95 20.59
C PRO A 315 -12.22 18.34 21.84
N GLU A 316 -12.99 17.61 22.67
CA GLU A 316 -12.47 16.93 23.85
C GLU A 316 -11.48 15.80 23.50
N GLY A 317 -11.46 15.34 22.24
CA GLY A 317 -10.55 14.30 21.79
C GLY A 317 -10.68 13.02 22.63
N TYR A 318 -9.58 12.53 23.13
CA TYR A 318 -9.54 11.32 23.98
C TYR A 318 -10.23 11.51 25.36
N GLU A 319 -10.47 12.74 25.78
CA GLU A 319 -11.17 13.05 27.06
C GLU A 319 -12.70 13.01 26.91
N MET A 320 -13.23 12.77 25.71
CA MET A 320 -14.67 12.71 25.49
C MET A 320 -15.32 11.61 26.34
N THR A 321 -16.47 11.93 26.92
CA THR A 321 -17.25 11.00 27.75
C THR A 321 -18.45 10.41 27.01
N THR A 322 -18.80 10.98 25.87
CA THR A 322 -19.88 10.52 24.99
C THR A 322 -19.58 10.84 23.53
N THR A 323 -20.04 9.98 22.65
CA THR A 323 -20.00 10.20 21.21
C THR A 323 -21.25 10.91 20.67
N GLU A 324 -22.21 11.28 21.51
CA GLU A 324 -23.37 12.02 21.06
C GLU A 324 -23.00 13.45 20.62
N LYS A 325 -23.58 13.92 19.51
CA LYS A 325 -23.35 15.27 18.98
C LYS A 325 -23.84 16.32 19.94
N ALA A 326 -23.05 17.34 20.21
CA ALA A 326 -23.33 18.45 21.12
C ALA A 326 -23.16 19.82 20.41
N ASP A 327 -23.63 20.90 21.10
CA ASP A 327 -23.52 22.28 20.62
C ASP A 327 -22.07 22.76 20.65
N GLY A 328 -21.12 22.33 20.33
CA GLY A 328 -19.71 22.74 20.35
C GLY A 328 -18.89 21.91 19.35
N ASP A 329 -19.51 20.86 18.83
CA ASP A 329 -18.89 19.99 17.89
C ASP A 329 -18.84 20.65 16.51
N THR A 330 -17.69 20.51 15.84
CA THR A 330 -17.52 21.00 14.48
C THR A 330 -18.17 20.03 13.49
N ALA A 331 -19.03 20.54 12.60
CA ALA A 331 -19.66 19.70 11.58
C ALA A 331 -18.68 19.32 10.46
N GLY A 332 -18.83 18.08 9.95
CA GLY A 332 -18.12 17.60 8.76
C GLY A 332 -18.71 18.10 7.42
N PRO A 333 -18.30 17.55 6.29
CA PRO A 333 -17.36 16.42 6.19
C PRO A 333 -15.91 16.79 6.54
N PHE A 334 -15.06 15.78 6.82
CA PHE A 334 -13.65 15.94 7.13
C PHE A 334 -12.79 15.17 6.13
N THR A 335 -11.71 15.77 5.68
CA THR A 335 -10.61 15.02 5.10
C THR A 335 -9.92 14.23 6.20
N LEU A 336 -9.75 12.93 6.02
CA LEU A 336 -9.15 12.00 6.99
C LEU A 336 -7.80 11.46 6.53
N ALA A 337 -7.52 11.53 5.24
CA ALA A 337 -6.21 11.32 4.64
C ALA A 337 -6.07 12.27 3.45
N ALA A 338 -4.86 12.74 3.22
CA ALA A 338 -4.51 13.68 2.16
C ALA A 338 -3.10 13.42 1.61
N TYR A 339 -2.83 13.94 0.44
CA TYR A 339 -1.48 13.96 -0.12
C TYR A 339 -1.21 15.30 -0.79
#